data_e8adbfdce3ed13417faffe9f8dfd33bc
#
_entry.id   e8adbfdce3ed13417faffe9f8dfd33bc
#
_cell.length_a   1.000
_cell.length_b   1.000
_cell.length_c   1.000
_cell.angle_alpha   90.00
_cell.angle_beta   90.00
_cell.angle_gamma   90.00
#
_symmetry.space_group_name_H-M   'P 1'
#
loop_
_entity.id
_entity.type
_entity.pdbx_description
1 polymer ?
#
loop_
_entity_poly.entity_id
_entity_poly.type
_entity_poly.pdbx_seq_one_letter_code
_entity_poly.pdbx_strand_id
1 'polypeptide(L)'
;MSSIPLKDIEAAAKVVYQHMRPTPEISWPLLNARAGTEVIVKHENHTPIGAFKIRGGLNYMQQLKDNEADCPAVITATRGNHGQSVARAATAAGFRSVIYVPHGNNLEKNAAMQAYGCELFEFGDDFQESREEAGRAGEREGLHMIPPFHPHLVAGVATYGLELMQAHPDLDTIYVPVGMGSGMGD
;
A
#
# COMPACT_ATOMS: atom_id res chain seq x y z
N MET A 1 -4.17 -15.65 11.97
CA MET A 1 -3.59 -15.56 10.61
C MET A 1 -2.22 -16.18 10.67
N SER A 2 -1.77 -16.91 9.66
CA SER A 2 -0.41 -17.45 9.63
C SER A 2 0.57 -16.31 9.41
N SER A 3 1.66 -16.28 10.16
CA SER A 3 2.75 -15.31 9.99
C SER A 3 3.32 -15.36 8.57
N ILE A 4 3.71 -14.21 8.03
CA ILE A 4 4.38 -14.15 6.72
C ILE A 4 5.84 -14.58 6.88
N PRO A 5 6.29 -15.63 6.18
CA PRO A 5 7.66 -16.08 6.28
C PRO A 5 8.66 -15.01 5.84
N LEU A 6 9.80 -14.90 6.53
CA LEU A 6 10.85 -13.93 6.19
C LEU A 6 11.27 -14.01 4.71
N LYS A 7 11.38 -15.21 4.15
CA LYS A 7 11.71 -15.42 2.72
C LYS A 7 10.74 -14.72 1.76
N ASP A 8 9.46 -14.61 2.15
CA ASP A 8 8.43 -13.96 1.31
C ASP A 8 8.54 -12.43 1.42
N ILE A 9 8.96 -11.91 2.59
CA ILE A 9 9.27 -10.49 2.78
C ILE A 9 10.53 -10.12 2.00
N GLU A 10 11.56 -10.95 2.02
CA GLU A 10 12.81 -10.75 1.24
C GLU A 10 12.54 -10.81 -0.28
N ALA A 11 11.65 -11.69 -0.72
CA ALA A 11 11.21 -11.73 -2.12
C ALA A 11 10.45 -10.45 -2.49
N ALA A 12 9.54 -10.00 -1.64
CA ALA A 12 8.81 -8.74 -1.82
C ALA A 12 9.76 -7.52 -1.84
N ALA A 13 10.80 -7.52 -1.02
CA ALA A 13 11.81 -6.46 -1.02
C ALA A 13 12.51 -6.31 -2.37
N LYS A 14 12.81 -7.42 -3.05
CA LYS A 14 13.40 -7.39 -4.41
C LYS A 14 12.48 -6.71 -5.42
N VAL A 15 11.17 -6.88 -5.30
CA VAL A 15 10.17 -6.21 -6.14
C VAL A 15 10.09 -4.73 -5.79
N VAL A 16 9.93 -4.42 -4.52
CA VAL A 16 9.78 -3.04 -4.03
C VAL A 16 10.97 -2.16 -4.45
N TYR A 17 12.20 -2.68 -4.31
CA TYR A 17 13.42 -1.91 -4.62
C TYR A 17 13.70 -1.71 -6.10
N GLN A 18 12.93 -2.32 -7.00
CA GLN A 18 12.95 -1.95 -8.42
C GLN A 18 12.25 -0.60 -8.67
N HIS A 19 11.38 -0.16 -7.74
CA HIS A 19 10.52 1.01 -7.93
C HIS A 19 10.78 2.14 -6.93
N MET A 20 11.42 1.86 -5.81
CA MET A 20 11.75 2.86 -4.79
C MET A 20 12.99 2.44 -4.00
N ARG A 21 13.61 3.41 -3.32
CA ARG A 21 14.71 3.16 -2.39
C ARG A 21 14.16 2.92 -0.98
N PRO A 22 14.94 2.31 -0.06
CA PRO A 22 14.66 2.33 1.36
C PRO A 22 14.38 3.76 1.84
N THR A 23 13.41 3.91 2.73
CA THR A 23 13.07 5.23 3.27
C THR A 23 14.01 5.63 4.40
N PRO A 24 14.20 6.93 4.66
CA PRO A 24 15.08 7.38 5.72
C PRO A 24 14.66 6.91 7.11
N GLU A 25 15.65 6.68 7.94
CA GLU A 25 15.54 6.36 9.37
C GLU A 25 16.32 7.42 10.14
N ILE A 26 15.60 8.27 10.88
CA ILE A 26 16.21 9.45 11.48
C ILE A 26 15.91 9.49 12.97
N SER A 27 16.96 9.66 13.79
CA SER A 27 16.85 9.96 15.21
C SER A 27 16.86 11.49 15.40
N TRP A 28 15.87 12.00 16.12
CA TRP A 28 15.70 13.42 16.34
C TRP A 28 15.97 13.80 17.79
N PRO A 29 16.99 14.66 18.10
CA PRO A 29 17.39 14.98 19.46
C PRO A 29 16.27 15.51 20.36
N LEU A 30 15.40 16.36 19.84
CA LEU A 30 14.28 16.90 20.62
C LEU A 30 13.19 15.84 20.88
N LEU A 31 12.99 14.93 19.96
CA LEU A 31 12.07 13.80 20.16
C LEU A 31 12.61 12.83 21.20
N ASN A 32 13.90 12.52 21.13
CA ASN A 32 14.60 11.67 22.11
C ASN A 32 14.52 12.27 23.52
N ALA A 33 14.80 13.57 23.65
CA ALA A 33 14.71 14.26 24.93
C ALA A 33 13.27 14.22 25.51
N ARG A 34 12.26 14.36 24.67
CA ARG A 34 10.86 14.29 25.09
C ARG A 34 10.41 12.88 25.47
N ALA A 35 10.92 11.86 24.76
CA ALA A 35 10.60 10.46 25.02
C ALA A 35 11.40 9.87 26.20
N GLY A 36 12.52 10.47 26.58
CA GLY A 36 13.45 9.94 27.58
C GLY A 36 14.23 8.72 27.10
N THR A 37 14.24 8.45 25.80
CA THR A 37 14.95 7.36 25.15
C THR A 37 15.26 7.71 23.70
N GLU A 38 16.12 6.94 23.04
CA GLU A 38 16.33 7.09 21.61
C GLU A 38 15.08 6.66 20.84
N VAL A 39 14.66 7.53 19.91
CA VAL A 39 13.53 7.29 19.01
C VAL A 39 14.02 7.40 17.57
N ILE A 40 13.85 6.33 16.81
CA ILE A 40 14.15 6.27 15.38
C ILE A 40 12.85 6.36 14.62
N VAL A 41 12.72 7.37 13.76
CA VAL A 41 11.54 7.56 12.92
C VAL A 41 11.80 6.98 11.54
N LYS A 42 11.02 5.96 11.16
CA LYS A 42 10.98 5.41 9.79
C LYS A 42 10.06 6.28 8.93
N HIS A 43 10.63 7.01 7.98
CA HIS A 43 9.94 8.05 7.22
C HIS A 43 9.20 7.50 5.98
N GLU A 44 8.12 6.74 6.18
CA GLU A 44 7.30 6.22 5.07
C GLU A 44 6.51 7.29 4.29
N ASN A 45 6.52 8.54 4.75
CA ASN A 45 6.06 9.70 3.98
C ASN A 45 7.01 10.08 2.82
N HIS A 46 8.22 9.51 2.75
CA HIS A 46 9.17 9.69 1.65
C HIS A 46 9.04 8.64 0.54
N THR A 47 7.98 7.87 0.55
CA THR A 47 7.65 6.96 -0.56
C THR A 47 7.04 7.73 -1.75
N PRO A 48 6.98 7.13 -2.96
CA PRO A 48 6.39 7.77 -4.14
C PRO A 48 4.95 8.28 -4.00
N ILE A 49 4.19 7.77 -3.02
CA ILE A 49 2.80 8.19 -2.74
C ILE A 49 2.65 8.87 -1.37
N GLY A 50 3.75 9.15 -0.67
CA GLY A 50 3.71 9.70 0.68
C GLY A 50 3.16 8.75 1.75
N ALA A 51 3.14 7.44 1.52
CA ALA A 51 2.62 6.43 2.45
C ALA A 51 3.21 5.04 2.20
N PHE A 52 3.34 4.24 3.26
CA PHE A 52 3.89 2.87 3.22
C PHE A 52 3.14 1.91 2.28
N LYS A 53 1.86 2.19 1.99
CA LYS A 53 1.00 1.29 1.22
C LYS A 53 1.49 0.98 -0.20
N ILE A 54 2.32 1.84 -0.79
CA ILE A 54 2.90 1.58 -2.11
C ILE A 54 3.72 0.30 -2.15
N ARG A 55 4.43 -0.02 -1.07
CA ARG A 55 5.23 -1.24 -0.96
C ARG A 55 4.39 -2.50 -1.18
N GLY A 56 3.23 -2.55 -0.51
CA GLY A 56 2.26 -3.63 -0.69
C GLY A 56 1.67 -3.67 -2.10
N GLY A 57 1.28 -2.52 -2.64
CA GLY A 57 0.75 -2.42 -4.00
C GLY A 57 1.72 -2.94 -5.06
N LEU A 58 2.99 -2.55 -4.98
CA LEU A 58 4.03 -3.01 -5.92
C LEU A 58 4.19 -4.53 -5.89
N ASN A 59 4.31 -5.10 -4.70
CA ASN A 59 4.44 -6.55 -4.56
C ASN A 59 3.18 -7.29 -5.05
N TYR A 60 1.99 -6.78 -4.69
CA TYR A 60 0.73 -7.39 -5.12
C TYR A 60 0.59 -7.40 -6.65
N MET A 61 0.85 -6.27 -7.32
CA MET A 61 0.74 -6.16 -8.77
C MET A 61 1.77 -7.04 -9.50
N GLN A 62 2.98 -7.19 -8.96
CA GLN A 62 3.96 -8.11 -9.51
C GLN A 62 3.47 -9.56 -9.42
N GLN A 63 2.97 -9.97 -8.24
CA GLN A 63 2.43 -11.32 -8.06
C GLN A 63 1.22 -11.58 -8.96
N LEU A 64 0.35 -10.59 -9.13
CA LEU A 64 -0.78 -10.68 -10.06
C LEU A 64 -0.30 -10.89 -11.50
N LYS A 65 0.67 -10.10 -11.94
CA LYS A 65 1.25 -10.19 -13.27
C LYS A 65 1.90 -11.54 -13.55
N ASP A 66 2.57 -12.11 -12.54
CA ASP A 66 3.26 -13.40 -12.67
C ASP A 66 2.29 -14.59 -12.70
N ASN A 67 1.13 -14.46 -12.05
CA ASN A 67 0.15 -15.55 -11.90
C ASN A 67 -1.06 -15.43 -12.85
N GLU A 68 -1.43 -14.22 -13.26
CA GLU A 68 -2.62 -13.92 -14.07
C GLU A 68 -2.23 -12.99 -15.24
N ALA A 69 -1.43 -13.49 -16.17
CA ALA A 69 -0.90 -12.71 -17.30
C ALA A 69 -2.02 -12.07 -18.18
N ASP A 70 -3.19 -12.68 -18.23
CA ASP A 70 -4.35 -12.23 -19.01
C ASP A 70 -5.29 -11.29 -18.24
N CYS A 71 -4.95 -10.87 -17.02
CA CYS A 71 -5.75 -9.94 -16.23
C CYS A 71 -5.91 -8.60 -17.00
N PRO A 72 -7.14 -8.21 -17.41
CA PRO A 72 -7.34 -7.05 -18.27
C PRO A 72 -7.14 -5.73 -17.52
N ALA A 73 -7.55 -5.69 -16.26
CA ALA A 73 -7.47 -4.51 -15.41
C ALA A 73 -7.75 -4.87 -13.95
N VAL A 74 -7.40 -3.96 -13.08
CA VAL A 74 -7.66 -4.08 -11.64
C VAL A 74 -8.69 -3.04 -11.18
N ILE A 75 -9.46 -3.36 -10.15
CA ILE A 75 -10.48 -2.48 -9.58
C ILE A 75 -10.43 -2.48 -8.06
N THR A 76 -10.73 -1.35 -7.43
CA THR A 76 -10.85 -1.24 -5.97
C THR A 76 -11.76 -0.08 -5.58
N ALA A 77 -12.19 -0.06 -4.30
CA ALA A 77 -12.79 1.11 -3.68
C ALA A 77 -11.91 1.62 -2.54
N THR A 78 -11.89 2.94 -2.33
CA THR A 78 -10.98 3.56 -1.35
C THR A 78 -11.44 4.95 -0.93
N ARG A 79 -10.85 5.45 0.18
CA ARG A 79 -10.89 6.87 0.56
C ARG A 79 -9.53 7.56 0.46
N GLY A 80 -8.45 6.86 0.05
CA GLY A 80 -7.13 7.52 0.03
C GLY A 80 -5.94 6.64 -0.32
N ASN A 81 -5.03 6.42 0.64
CA ASN A 81 -3.69 5.86 0.37
C ASN A 81 -3.69 4.47 -0.28
N HIS A 82 -4.73 3.65 -0.06
CA HIS A 82 -4.85 2.36 -0.76
C HIS A 82 -5.06 2.57 -2.26
N GLY A 83 -5.95 3.49 -2.65
CA GLY A 83 -6.18 3.80 -4.06
C GLY A 83 -4.95 4.39 -4.75
N GLN A 84 -4.24 5.33 -4.09
CA GLN A 84 -2.99 5.85 -4.65
C GLN A 84 -1.95 4.74 -4.85
N SER A 85 -1.87 3.79 -3.90
CA SER A 85 -1.01 2.62 -4.02
C SER A 85 -1.41 1.74 -5.21
N VAL A 86 -2.70 1.43 -5.35
CA VAL A 86 -3.22 0.63 -6.46
C VAL A 86 -2.97 1.33 -7.80
N ALA A 87 -3.34 2.61 -7.94
CA ALA A 87 -3.12 3.37 -9.18
C ALA A 87 -1.64 3.37 -9.59
N ARG A 88 -0.75 3.76 -8.68
CA ARG A 88 0.69 3.85 -8.97
C ARG A 88 1.32 2.50 -9.28
N ALA A 89 0.96 1.45 -8.53
CA ALA A 89 1.51 0.11 -8.72
C ALA A 89 0.95 -0.57 -9.99
N ALA A 90 -0.34 -0.40 -10.28
CA ALA A 90 -0.96 -0.90 -11.51
C ALA A 90 -0.28 -0.31 -12.74
N THR A 91 -0.10 1.02 -12.78
CA THR A 91 0.62 1.70 -13.86
C THR A 91 2.05 1.19 -14.02
N ALA A 92 2.77 0.97 -12.91
CA ALA A 92 4.13 0.42 -12.95
C ALA A 92 4.18 -1.01 -13.52
N ALA A 93 3.15 -1.82 -13.25
CA ALA A 93 3.03 -3.20 -13.75
C ALA A 93 2.44 -3.30 -15.17
N GLY A 94 1.89 -2.20 -15.70
CA GLY A 94 1.24 -2.13 -17.03
C GLY A 94 -0.25 -2.50 -17.02
N PHE A 95 -0.91 -2.50 -15.85
CA PHE A 95 -2.35 -2.71 -15.75
C PHE A 95 -3.13 -1.40 -15.85
N ARG A 96 -4.29 -1.46 -16.49
CA ARG A 96 -5.36 -0.48 -16.32
C ARG A 96 -5.90 -0.57 -14.89
N SER A 97 -6.24 0.56 -14.26
CA SER A 97 -6.82 0.56 -12.92
C SER A 97 -8.08 1.42 -12.84
N VAL A 98 -9.12 0.88 -12.19
CA VAL A 98 -10.41 1.52 -11.95
C VAL A 98 -10.59 1.69 -10.44
N ILE A 99 -10.90 2.91 -10.00
CA ILE A 99 -11.01 3.22 -8.56
C ILE A 99 -12.33 3.92 -8.28
N TYR A 100 -13.09 3.35 -7.35
CA TYR A 100 -14.30 3.94 -6.83
C TYR A 100 -14.04 4.65 -5.51
N VAL A 101 -14.62 5.85 -5.37
CA VAL A 101 -14.58 6.65 -4.14
C VAL A 101 -15.99 7.18 -3.83
N PRO A 102 -16.36 7.42 -2.56
CA PRO A 102 -17.65 8.01 -2.24
C PRO A 102 -17.71 9.49 -2.66
N HIS A 103 -18.91 9.99 -2.86
CA HIS A 103 -19.13 11.42 -3.05
C HIS A 103 -18.52 12.23 -1.90
N GLY A 104 -17.96 13.39 -2.22
CA GLY A 104 -17.29 14.24 -1.24
C GLY A 104 -15.96 13.70 -0.70
N ASN A 105 -15.36 12.71 -1.36
CA ASN A 105 -14.00 12.27 -1.02
C ASN A 105 -13.00 13.42 -1.15
N ASN A 106 -11.86 13.30 -0.50
CA ASN A 106 -10.82 14.33 -0.53
C ASN A 106 -10.30 14.57 -1.95
N LEU A 107 -10.47 15.80 -2.46
CA LEU A 107 -10.15 16.18 -3.84
C LEU A 107 -8.67 16.03 -4.19
N GLU A 108 -7.77 16.31 -3.24
CA GLU A 108 -6.32 16.16 -3.47
C GLU A 108 -5.94 14.68 -3.64
N LYS A 109 -6.58 13.78 -2.85
CA LYS A 109 -6.38 12.33 -2.99
C LYS A 109 -6.96 11.81 -4.30
N ASN A 110 -8.12 12.32 -4.73
CA ASN A 110 -8.71 11.97 -6.02
C ASN A 110 -7.77 12.39 -7.16
N ALA A 111 -7.31 13.64 -7.14
CA ALA A 111 -6.37 14.16 -8.13
C ALA A 111 -5.05 13.36 -8.16
N ALA A 112 -4.52 12.98 -6.99
CA ALA A 112 -3.31 12.15 -6.90
C ALA A 112 -3.51 10.75 -7.52
N MET A 113 -4.65 10.09 -7.28
CA MET A 113 -4.97 8.81 -7.90
C MET A 113 -5.05 8.92 -9.44
N GLN A 114 -5.74 9.96 -9.94
CA GLN A 114 -5.82 10.24 -11.38
C GLN A 114 -4.45 10.57 -12.00
N ALA A 115 -3.61 11.33 -11.29
CA ALA A 115 -2.25 11.63 -11.74
C ALA A 115 -1.36 10.38 -11.85
N TYR A 116 -1.67 9.32 -11.10
CA TYR A 116 -1.04 7.99 -11.24
C TYR A 116 -1.68 7.11 -12.32
N GLY A 117 -2.64 7.64 -13.08
CA GLY A 117 -3.18 6.99 -14.29
C GLY A 117 -4.41 6.12 -14.08
N CYS A 118 -5.10 6.21 -12.94
CA CYS A 118 -6.35 5.46 -12.76
C CYS A 118 -7.56 6.16 -13.40
N GLU A 119 -8.56 5.37 -13.75
CA GLU A 119 -9.91 5.83 -13.98
C GLU A 119 -10.63 5.93 -12.64
N LEU A 120 -11.07 7.13 -12.27
CA LEU A 120 -11.69 7.39 -10.97
C LEU A 120 -13.19 7.64 -11.16
N PHE A 121 -14.01 6.94 -10.37
CA PHE A 121 -15.46 7.10 -10.33
C PHE A 121 -15.92 7.46 -8.92
N GLU A 122 -16.73 8.52 -8.81
CA GLU A 122 -17.44 8.85 -7.57
C GLU A 122 -18.78 8.14 -7.54
N PHE A 123 -19.05 7.36 -6.49
CA PHE A 123 -20.29 6.62 -6.32
C PHE A 123 -20.63 6.39 -4.85
N GLY A 124 -21.91 6.62 -4.51
CA GLY A 124 -22.43 6.41 -3.15
C GLY A 124 -22.05 7.51 -2.16
N ASP A 125 -22.79 7.54 -1.07
CA ASP A 125 -22.60 8.54 -0.01
C ASP A 125 -21.55 8.10 1.01
N ASP A 126 -21.20 6.80 1.02
CA ASP A 126 -20.20 6.26 1.90
C ASP A 126 -19.25 5.25 1.20
N PHE A 127 -18.26 4.78 1.97
CA PHE A 127 -17.27 3.82 1.48
C PHE A 127 -17.91 2.46 1.14
N GLN A 128 -18.93 2.03 1.87
CA GLN A 128 -19.55 0.73 1.66
C GLN A 128 -20.27 0.68 0.31
N GLU A 129 -21.04 1.71 -0.01
CA GLU A 129 -21.73 1.82 -1.31
C GLU A 129 -20.74 1.86 -2.48
N SER A 130 -19.65 2.65 -2.36
CA SER A 130 -18.57 2.67 -3.35
C SER A 130 -17.94 1.29 -3.56
N ARG A 131 -17.74 0.54 -2.47
CA ARG A 131 -17.15 -0.80 -2.50
C ARG A 131 -18.08 -1.82 -3.17
N GLU A 132 -19.37 -1.74 -2.87
CA GLU A 132 -20.37 -2.62 -3.49
C GLU A 132 -20.49 -2.38 -4.98
N GLU A 133 -20.47 -1.09 -5.41
CA GLU A 133 -20.48 -0.78 -6.84
C GLU A 133 -19.18 -1.21 -7.52
N ALA A 134 -18.03 -1.00 -6.90
CA ALA A 134 -16.77 -1.53 -7.42
C ALA A 134 -16.82 -3.06 -7.60
N GLY A 135 -17.46 -3.78 -6.66
CA GLY A 135 -17.71 -5.22 -6.78
C GLY A 135 -18.58 -5.57 -7.99
N ARG A 136 -19.73 -4.91 -8.12
CA ARG A 136 -20.65 -5.11 -9.27
C ARG A 136 -19.98 -4.78 -10.61
N ALA A 137 -19.21 -3.69 -10.67
CA ALA A 137 -18.47 -3.31 -11.86
C ALA A 137 -17.37 -4.33 -12.19
N GLY A 138 -16.65 -4.80 -11.18
CA GLY A 138 -15.64 -5.84 -11.35
C GLY A 138 -16.19 -7.13 -11.92
N GLU A 139 -17.31 -7.62 -11.42
CA GLU A 139 -18.00 -8.81 -11.95
C GLU A 139 -18.51 -8.59 -13.38
N ARG A 140 -19.14 -7.44 -13.63
CA ARG A 140 -19.71 -7.11 -14.95
C ARG A 140 -18.66 -7.00 -16.05
N GLU A 141 -17.47 -6.47 -15.71
CA GLU A 141 -16.40 -6.17 -16.66
C GLU A 141 -15.24 -7.17 -16.60
N GLY A 142 -15.31 -8.17 -15.73
CA GLY A 142 -14.24 -9.16 -15.54
C GLY A 142 -12.95 -8.57 -15.00
N LEU A 143 -13.03 -7.56 -14.10
CA LEU A 143 -11.88 -6.90 -13.53
C LEU A 143 -11.44 -7.58 -12.23
N HIS A 144 -10.13 -7.63 -12.01
CA HIS A 144 -9.57 -8.21 -10.79
C HIS A 144 -9.73 -7.25 -9.60
N MET A 145 -10.53 -7.65 -8.60
CA MET A 145 -10.76 -6.86 -7.39
C MET A 145 -9.56 -6.91 -6.45
N ILE A 146 -8.94 -5.76 -6.21
CA ILE A 146 -7.85 -5.63 -5.24
C ILE A 146 -8.45 -5.47 -3.84
N PRO A 147 -8.23 -6.43 -2.93
CA PRO A 147 -8.73 -6.34 -1.57
C PRO A 147 -7.92 -5.32 -0.74
N PRO A 148 -8.51 -4.75 0.33
CA PRO A 148 -7.79 -3.84 1.23
C PRO A 148 -6.76 -4.57 2.10
N PHE A 149 -6.84 -5.89 2.20
CA PHE A 149 -5.94 -6.78 2.94
C PHE A 149 -5.72 -8.08 2.17
N HIS A 150 -4.45 -8.46 1.97
CA HIS A 150 -4.04 -9.70 1.31
C HIS A 150 -2.60 -10.05 1.72
N PRO A 151 -2.19 -11.33 1.83
CA PRO A 151 -0.82 -11.71 2.19
C PRO A 151 0.26 -11.05 1.32
N HIS A 152 0.04 -10.91 0.02
CA HIS A 152 0.99 -10.20 -0.87
C HIS A 152 1.08 -8.70 -0.59
N LEU A 153 -0.02 -8.05 -0.17
CA LEU A 153 0.01 -6.66 0.30
C LEU A 153 0.82 -6.54 1.59
N VAL A 154 0.60 -7.47 2.53
CA VAL A 154 1.30 -7.48 3.82
C VAL A 154 2.79 -7.74 3.63
N ALA A 155 3.18 -8.75 2.84
CA ALA A 155 4.59 -9.04 2.56
C ALA A 155 5.33 -7.83 1.96
N GLY A 156 4.70 -7.11 1.03
CA GLY A 156 5.27 -5.89 0.47
C GLY A 156 5.41 -4.79 1.52
N VAL A 157 4.39 -4.56 2.35
CA VAL A 157 4.42 -3.56 3.42
C VAL A 157 5.48 -3.92 4.46
N ALA A 158 5.60 -5.18 4.86
CA ALA A 158 6.56 -5.66 5.85
C ALA A 158 8.03 -5.34 5.50
N THR A 159 8.32 -4.98 4.25
CA THR A 159 9.67 -4.58 3.83
C THR A 159 10.19 -3.34 4.56
N TYR A 160 9.34 -2.41 5.03
CA TYR A 160 9.81 -1.31 5.87
C TYR A 160 10.28 -1.79 7.24
N GLY A 161 9.60 -2.80 7.79
CA GLY A 161 10.02 -3.45 9.04
C GLY A 161 11.33 -4.21 8.87
N LEU A 162 11.50 -4.92 7.74
CA LEU A 162 12.76 -5.58 7.39
C LEU A 162 13.93 -4.58 7.35
N GLU A 163 13.76 -3.43 6.68
CA GLU A 163 14.75 -2.35 6.66
C GLU A 163 15.12 -1.91 8.08
N LEU A 164 14.10 -1.60 8.90
CA LEU A 164 14.27 -1.10 10.25
C LEU A 164 15.01 -2.10 11.14
N MET A 165 14.61 -3.38 11.13
CA MET A 165 15.21 -4.42 11.94
C MET A 165 16.63 -4.77 11.50
N GLN A 166 16.95 -4.63 10.22
CA GLN A 166 18.32 -4.83 9.71
C GLN A 166 19.26 -3.68 10.10
N ALA A 167 18.76 -2.44 10.05
CA ALA A 167 19.54 -1.26 10.41
C ALA A 167 19.69 -1.09 11.93
N HIS A 168 18.69 -1.51 12.70
CA HIS A 168 18.62 -1.32 14.16
C HIS A 168 18.22 -2.63 14.85
N PRO A 169 19.12 -3.64 14.92
CA PRO A 169 18.81 -4.95 15.47
C PRO A 169 18.53 -4.95 16.98
N ASP A 170 18.92 -3.90 17.68
CA ASP A 170 18.74 -3.74 19.13
C ASP A 170 17.44 -3.02 19.52
N LEU A 171 16.54 -2.77 18.57
CA LEU A 171 15.22 -2.19 18.88
C LEU A 171 14.39 -3.14 19.74
N ASP A 172 13.87 -2.63 20.86
CA ASP A 172 13.00 -3.36 21.77
C ASP A 172 11.50 -3.08 21.55
N THR A 173 11.17 -1.95 20.96
CA THR A 173 9.78 -1.51 20.79
C THR A 173 9.57 -0.82 19.44
N ILE A 174 8.50 -1.17 18.73
CA ILE A 174 8.09 -0.53 17.47
C ILE A 174 6.66 -0.04 17.58
N TYR A 175 6.43 1.25 17.32
CA TYR A 175 5.10 1.84 17.24
C TYR A 175 4.65 1.94 15.79
N VAL A 176 3.55 1.29 15.46
CA VAL A 176 2.98 1.25 14.10
C VAL A 176 1.57 1.83 14.11
N PRO A 177 1.26 2.81 13.24
CA PRO A 177 -0.12 3.30 13.10
C PRO A 177 -0.99 2.22 12.46
N VAL A 178 -2.08 1.85 13.12
CA VAL A 178 -2.97 0.76 12.68
C VAL A 178 -4.30 1.31 12.18
N GLY A 179 -4.63 0.96 10.94
CA GLY A 179 -5.99 1.07 10.40
C GLY A 179 -6.60 -0.33 10.24
N MET A 180 -6.56 -0.90 9.05
CA MET A 180 -7.04 -2.25 8.74
C MET A 180 -6.01 -3.36 9.02
N GLY A 181 -4.88 -3.06 9.61
CA GLY A 181 -3.89 -4.04 10.04
C GLY A 181 -2.75 -4.35 9.06
N SER A 182 -2.84 -3.99 7.78
CA SER A 182 -1.79 -4.28 6.78
C SER A 182 -0.42 -3.66 7.08
N GLY A 183 -0.35 -2.70 8.00
CA GLY A 183 0.90 -2.08 8.44
C GLY A 183 1.63 -2.83 9.55
N MET A 184 0.95 -3.70 10.30
CA MET A 184 1.59 -4.48 11.35
C MET A 184 2.14 -5.81 10.83
N GLY A 185 1.47 -6.42 9.85
CA GLY A 185 1.77 -7.80 9.46
C GLY A 185 1.75 -8.75 10.66
N ASP A 186 1.37 -9.97 10.54
CA ASP A 186 1.56 -10.90 11.66
C ASP A 186 3.00 -11.39 11.72
#